data_b9eb79f4eeae523b2750ee8e9e9025bd
#
_entry.id   b9eb79f4eeae523b2750ee8e9e9025bd
#
_cell.length_a   1.000
_cell.length_b   1.000
_cell.length_c   1.000
_cell.angle_alpha   90.00
_cell.angle_beta   90.00
_cell.angle_gamma   90.00
#
_symmetry.space_group_name_H-M   'P 1'
#
loop_
_entity.id
_entity.type
_entity.pdbx_description
1 polymer ?
#
loop_
_entity_poly.entity_id
_entity_poly.type
_entity_poly.pdbx_seq_one_letter_code
_entity_poly.pdbx_strand_id
1 'polypeptide(L)'
;MTSLTEIHPALLWETPALRTRAEHLDRAGDHLWRVVDARGRIRGHLRVIADPLGIRYRAERLHLASGSFRLIGEFWDADDAVAALRN
;
A
#
# COMPACT_ATOMS: atom_id res chain seq x y z
N MET A 1 -12.25 26.32 5.29
CA MET A 1 -10.81 26.00 5.16
C MET A 1 -10.59 24.53 5.50
N THR A 2 -9.94 23.83 4.61
CA THR A 2 -9.67 22.42 4.85
C THR A 2 -8.50 22.27 5.82
N SER A 3 -8.70 21.50 6.89
CA SER A 3 -7.64 21.18 7.82
C SER A 3 -6.59 20.32 7.15
N LEU A 4 -5.31 20.51 7.50
CA LEU A 4 -4.24 19.65 7.02
C LEU A 4 -4.38 18.21 7.50
N THR A 5 -5.19 17.99 8.56
CA THR A 5 -5.46 16.65 9.07
C THR A 5 -6.68 16.00 8.44
N GLU A 6 -7.43 16.77 7.64
CA GLU A 6 -8.57 16.21 6.92
C GLU A 6 -8.11 15.48 5.69
N ILE A 7 -8.45 14.19 5.63
CA ILE A 7 -8.18 13.35 4.49
C ILE A 7 -9.53 12.93 3.92
N HIS A 8 -9.75 13.23 2.64
CA HIS A 8 -10.99 12.86 1.99
C HIS A 8 -11.14 11.34 2.01
N PRO A 9 -12.26 10.80 2.53
CA PRO A 9 -12.42 9.34 2.64
C PRO A 9 -12.20 8.58 1.32
N ALA A 10 -12.55 9.18 0.19
CA ALA A 10 -12.35 8.54 -1.11
C ALA A 10 -10.88 8.21 -1.39
N LEU A 11 -9.93 9.00 -0.87
CA LEU A 11 -8.50 8.75 -1.06
C LEU A 11 -8.05 7.45 -0.42
N LEU A 12 -8.75 7.01 0.63
CA LEU A 12 -8.44 5.75 1.32
C LEU A 12 -9.03 4.53 0.59
N TRP A 13 -10.05 4.74 -0.24
CA TRP A 13 -10.75 3.68 -0.95
C TRP A 13 -10.29 3.50 -2.38
N GLU A 14 -9.71 4.56 -2.96
CA GLU A 14 -9.22 4.50 -4.32
C GLU A 14 -7.92 3.72 -4.39
N THR A 15 -7.78 2.90 -5.43
CA THR A 15 -6.52 2.21 -5.68
C THR A 15 -5.43 3.24 -5.93
N PRO A 16 -4.35 3.21 -5.15
CA PRO A 16 -3.23 4.14 -5.38
C PRO A 16 -2.69 4.02 -6.80
N ALA A 17 -2.37 5.16 -7.39
CA ALA A 17 -1.75 5.19 -8.71
C ALA A 17 -0.26 4.90 -8.59
N LEU A 18 0.25 4.01 -9.43
CA LEU A 18 1.68 3.71 -9.49
C LEU A 18 2.27 4.29 -10.77
N ARG A 19 3.45 4.89 -10.66
CA ARG A 19 4.21 5.34 -11.83
C ARG A 19 4.89 4.19 -12.54
N THR A 20 5.28 3.16 -11.78
CA THR A 20 5.88 1.96 -12.36
C THR A 20 4.82 1.09 -13.04
N ARG A 21 5.23 0.35 -14.07
CA ARG A 21 4.39 -0.68 -14.71
C ARG A 21 4.88 -2.09 -14.38
N ALA A 22 5.90 -2.20 -13.55
CA ALA A 22 6.44 -3.49 -13.15
C ALA A 22 5.51 -4.25 -12.21
N GLU A 23 4.68 -3.54 -11.48
CA GLU A 23 3.69 -4.12 -10.57
C GLU A 23 2.33 -3.47 -10.79
N HIS A 24 1.29 -4.20 -10.37
CA HIS A 24 -0.05 -3.63 -10.28
C HIS A 24 -0.66 -3.97 -8.93
N LEU A 25 -1.76 -3.30 -8.58
CA LEU A 25 -2.41 -3.45 -7.29
C LEU A 25 -3.78 -4.09 -7.47
N ASP A 26 -4.03 -5.18 -6.74
CA ASP A 26 -5.34 -5.83 -6.68
C ASP A 26 -5.91 -5.64 -5.26
N ARG A 27 -7.16 -5.20 -5.18
CA ARG A 27 -7.79 -4.98 -3.87
C ARG A 27 -7.88 -6.29 -3.11
N ALA A 28 -7.42 -6.26 -1.86
CA ALA A 28 -7.44 -7.41 -0.96
C ALA A 28 -8.33 -7.17 0.27
N GLY A 29 -8.70 -5.94 0.52
CA GLY A 29 -9.53 -5.55 1.65
C GLY A 29 -9.71 -4.05 1.71
N ASP A 30 -10.29 -3.56 2.80
CA ASP A 30 -10.41 -2.12 3.01
C ASP A 30 -9.02 -1.54 3.18
N HIS A 31 -8.69 -0.53 2.37
CA HIS A 31 -7.39 0.14 2.41
C HIS A 31 -6.19 -0.80 2.21
N LEU A 32 -6.43 -1.98 1.63
CA LEU A 32 -5.40 -3.00 1.48
C LEU A 32 -5.40 -3.53 0.05
N TRP A 33 -4.21 -3.61 -0.56
CA TRP A 33 -4.03 -4.12 -1.92
C TRP A 33 -2.89 -5.13 -1.96
N ARG A 34 -3.06 -6.17 -2.78
CA ARG A 34 -1.96 -7.05 -3.14
C ARG A 34 -1.09 -6.36 -4.17
N VAL A 35 0.22 -6.46 -3.99
CA VAL A 35 1.20 -5.97 -4.95
C VAL A 35 1.63 -7.15 -5.81
N VAL A 36 1.28 -7.12 -7.08
CA VAL A 36 1.45 -8.24 -8.00
C VAL A 36 2.45 -7.84 -9.09
N ASP A 37 3.47 -8.67 -9.31
CA ASP A 37 4.49 -8.38 -10.31
C ASP A 37 4.02 -8.77 -11.73
N ALA A 38 4.87 -8.51 -12.73
CA ALA A 38 4.54 -8.77 -14.13
C ALA A 38 4.33 -10.25 -14.44
N ARG A 39 4.80 -11.15 -13.56
CA ARG A 39 4.61 -12.59 -13.70
C ARG A 39 3.39 -13.10 -12.95
N GLY A 40 2.62 -12.20 -12.33
CA GLY A 40 1.45 -12.55 -11.56
C GLY A 40 1.75 -13.01 -10.14
N ARG A 41 2.98 -12.85 -9.65
CA ARG A 41 3.35 -13.24 -8.29
C ARG A 41 3.05 -12.12 -7.31
N ILE A 42 2.51 -12.48 -6.15
CA ILE A 42 2.25 -11.52 -5.08
C ILE A 42 3.58 -11.25 -4.37
N ARG A 43 4.03 -9.98 -4.43
CA ARG A 43 5.28 -9.54 -3.79
C ARG A 43 5.06 -9.11 -2.35
N GLY A 44 3.85 -8.75 -2.01
CA GLY A 44 3.47 -8.29 -0.68
C GLY A 44 2.16 -7.53 -0.75
N HIS A 45 1.93 -6.71 0.27
CA HIS A 45 0.69 -5.94 0.38
C HIS A 45 1.01 -4.47 0.62
N LEU A 46 0.13 -3.62 0.12
CA LEU A 46 0.18 -2.18 0.33
C LEU A 46 -1.04 -1.81 1.17
N ARG A 47 -0.80 -1.26 2.35
CA ARG A 47 -1.85 -0.74 3.22
C ARG A 47 -1.82 0.77 3.21
N VAL A 48 -2.98 1.38 2.97
CA VAL A 48 -3.12 2.83 2.94
C VAL A 48 -3.64 3.29 4.30
N ILE A 49 -2.97 4.26 4.89
CA ILE A 49 -3.25 4.73 6.24
C ILE A 49 -3.43 6.24 6.23
N ALA A 50 -4.47 6.70 6.93
CA ALA A 50 -4.66 8.11 7.21
C ALA A 50 -3.76 8.50 8.38
N ASP A 51 -2.80 9.37 8.10
CA ASP A 51 -1.92 9.97 9.11
C ASP A 51 -2.32 11.44 9.24
N PRO A 52 -2.19 12.05 10.45
CA PRO A 52 -2.48 13.47 10.58
C PRO A 52 -1.74 14.38 9.60
N LEU A 53 -0.58 13.93 9.09
CA LEU A 53 0.21 14.70 8.13
C LEU A 53 -0.07 14.32 6.67
N GLY A 54 -0.97 13.37 6.42
CA GLY A 54 -1.33 12.96 5.07
C GLY A 54 -1.56 11.47 4.95
N ILE A 55 -1.56 10.98 3.71
CA ILE A 55 -1.70 9.56 3.43
C ILE A 55 -0.33 8.89 3.52
N ARG A 56 -0.26 7.76 4.23
CA ARG A 56 0.94 6.93 4.29
C ARG A 56 0.66 5.57 3.68
N TYR A 57 1.72 4.95 3.21
CA TYR A 57 1.66 3.65 2.56
C TYR A 57 2.58 2.69 3.29
N ARG A 58 2.00 1.60 3.81
CA ARG A 58 2.77 0.54 4.46
C ARG A 58 3.01 -0.59 3.48
N ALA A 59 4.28 -0.95 3.32
CA ALA A 59 4.66 -2.18 2.65
C ALA A 59 4.65 -3.29 3.68
N GLU A 60 3.86 -4.34 3.43
CA GLU A 60 3.67 -5.45 4.37
C GLU A 60 3.83 -6.78 3.65
N ARG A 61 4.28 -7.79 4.36
CA ARG A 61 4.30 -9.17 3.87
C ARG A 61 3.48 -10.05 4.78
N LEU A 62 2.66 -10.90 4.19
CA LEU A 62 1.91 -11.90 4.93
C LEU A 62 2.85 -13.01 5.37
N HIS A 63 2.89 -13.26 6.67
CA HIS A 63 3.62 -14.40 7.24
C HIS A 63 2.65 -15.57 7.31
N LEU A 64 2.82 -16.54 6.41
CA LEU A 64 1.83 -17.59 6.21
C LEU A 64 1.64 -18.46 7.46
N ALA A 65 2.71 -18.73 8.19
CA ALA A 65 2.64 -19.60 9.37
C ALA A 65 1.76 -19.02 10.49
N SER A 66 1.78 -17.68 10.66
CA SER A 66 0.99 -17.02 11.71
C SER A 66 -0.28 -16.36 11.19
N GLY A 67 -0.41 -16.19 9.87
CA GLY A 67 -1.50 -15.45 9.27
C GLY A 67 -1.44 -13.93 9.52
N SER A 68 -0.33 -13.43 10.07
CA SER A 68 -0.18 -12.02 10.37
C SER A 68 0.69 -11.31 9.34
N PHE A 69 0.46 -10.00 9.19
CA PHE A 69 1.26 -9.17 8.32
C PHE A 69 2.48 -8.66 9.06
N ARG A 70 3.62 -8.66 8.38
CA ARG A 70 4.87 -8.06 8.88
C ARG A 70 5.12 -6.76 8.17
N LEU A 71 5.37 -5.71 8.92
CA LEU A 71 5.71 -4.40 8.37
C LEU A 71 7.11 -4.43 7.79
N ILE A 72 7.23 -4.07 6.52
CA ILE A 72 8.51 -3.90 5.83
C ILE A 72 8.97 -2.45 5.92
N GLY A 73 8.04 -1.50 5.79
CA GLY A 73 8.34 -0.08 5.92
C GLY A 73 7.09 0.77 5.71
N GLU A 74 7.19 2.04 6.09
CA GLU A 74 6.17 3.05 5.85
C GLU A 74 6.72 4.16 4.98
N PHE A 75 5.91 4.63 4.04
CA PHE A 75 6.36 5.57 3.02
C PHE A 75 5.27 6.61 2.76
N TRP A 76 5.69 7.78 2.32
CA TRP A 76 4.77 8.83 1.86
C TRP A 76 4.32 8.62 0.42
N ASP A 77 4.98 7.73 -0.31
CA ASP A 77 4.76 7.50 -1.73
C ASP A 77 4.48 6.02 -1.96
N ALA A 78 3.42 5.72 -2.72
CA ALA A 78 3.04 4.34 -3.00
C ALA A 78 4.11 3.59 -3.81
N ASP A 79 4.79 4.27 -4.76
CA ASP A 79 5.86 3.64 -5.53
C ASP A 79 7.04 3.22 -4.65
N ASP A 80 7.38 4.03 -3.65
CA ASP A 80 8.45 3.68 -2.71
C ASP A 80 8.09 2.45 -1.88
N ALA A 81 6.83 2.37 -1.44
CA ALA A 81 6.35 1.19 -0.70
C ALA A 81 6.42 -0.06 -1.56
N VAL A 82 5.97 0.02 -2.82
CA VAL A 82 6.03 -1.09 -3.77
C VAL A 82 7.47 -1.49 -4.04
N ALA A 83 8.38 -0.51 -4.21
CA ALA A 83 9.80 -0.79 -4.44
C ALA A 83 10.42 -1.57 -3.27
N ALA A 84 10.00 -1.30 -2.04
CA ALA A 84 10.49 -2.00 -0.86
C ALA A 84 10.13 -3.50 -0.88
N LEU A 85 9.14 -3.89 -1.66
CA LEU A 85 8.68 -5.28 -1.76
C LEU A 85 9.38 -6.07 -2.89
N ARG A 86 10.30 -5.44 -3.63
CA ARG A 86 10.97 -6.10 -4.76
C ARG A 86 12.09 -7.04 -4.35
N ASN A 87 12.54 -6.95 -3.14
CA ASN A 87 13.63 -7.79 -2.63
C ASN A 87 13.12 -9.07 -1.99
#